data_6f4951e2283e0be018971e1a605ecdc9
#
_entry.id   6f4951e2283e0be018971e1a605ecdc9
#
_cell.length_a   1.000
_cell.length_b   1.000
_cell.length_c   1.000
_cell.angle_alpha   90.00
_cell.angle_beta   90.00
_cell.angle_gamma   90.00
#
_symmetry.space_group_name_H-M   'P 1'
#
loop_
_entity.id
_entity.type
_entity.pdbx_description
1 polymer ?
#
loop_
_entity_poly.entity_id
_entity_poly.type
_entity_poly.pdbx_seq_one_letter_code
_entity_poly.pdbx_strand_id
1 'polypeptide(L)'
;LKISFKLGLWFFICMLLIESISMTYLHTGIIHSRVSQELHSLQARGNSHRDVLEISFNPSTLHHIGLMESQTDTEVVITDSSGKVLASSRKINSSMKEILYKHPGKVPLQGKILQQDWKNEQYISTVTSYFTKQGNSGNVFMFKDTNSVKLLISQLNHHFIFAGILVAVFMLISIFFLSRALTRPLISMTEATKKLSVGNFSVTLPSPSRDELGELSSSIQTLANDLNYLKKERNEFLASISHELRTPLTYVKGYADIAKRPMLDEEDRLKYLTIIHEESERLSALLEELFDLARLDQNEFKIKKEVIDLPTFLQGIYEKMLPAYKNKNIQLTLEANEDLKIFADPARFGQILINLLDNALKYSAAPARTSMKVYKKEEAIVIEIRDEGIGIPPEKLPYIFDRLYRVDKSRSRETGGFGIGLAIAKELTVAHGGQIFAESEVNKGTCFTILLKEQ
;
A
#
# COMPACT_ATOMS: atom_id res chain seq x y z
N LEU A 1 18.69 -9.69 -12.03
CA LEU A 1 17.50 -10.57 -11.89
C LEU A 1 16.35 -9.73 -11.32
N LYS A 2 15.19 -9.72 -11.99
CA LYS A 2 13.99 -9.01 -11.53
C LYS A 2 13.52 -9.59 -10.18
N ILE A 3 12.96 -8.76 -9.32
CA ILE A 3 12.46 -9.15 -7.98
C ILE A 3 11.50 -10.35 -8.06
N SER A 4 10.63 -10.35 -9.08
CA SER A 4 9.73 -11.47 -9.37
C SER A 4 10.43 -12.82 -9.52
N PHE A 5 11.55 -12.84 -10.26
CA PHE A 5 12.30 -14.07 -10.47
C PHE A 5 13.02 -14.52 -9.20
N LYS A 6 13.60 -13.59 -8.43
CA LYS A 6 14.23 -13.92 -7.15
C LYS A 6 13.22 -14.50 -6.17
N LEU A 7 12.07 -13.87 -6.01
CA LEU A 7 11.02 -14.31 -5.07
C LEU A 7 10.44 -15.67 -5.48
N GLY A 8 10.17 -15.85 -6.77
CA GLY A 8 9.69 -17.13 -7.32
C GLY A 8 10.72 -18.26 -7.15
N LEU A 9 12.02 -17.97 -7.38
CA LEU A 9 13.11 -18.94 -7.20
C LEU A 9 13.26 -19.36 -5.73
N TRP A 10 13.26 -18.40 -4.80
CA TRP A 10 13.35 -18.72 -3.37
C TRP A 10 12.16 -19.54 -2.89
N PHE A 11 10.95 -19.17 -3.29
CA PHE A 11 9.75 -19.94 -2.96
C PHE A 11 9.81 -21.37 -3.54
N PHE A 12 10.25 -21.49 -4.80
CA PHE A 12 10.44 -22.79 -5.45
C PHE A 12 11.44 -23.66 -4.69
N ILE A 13 12.61 -23.14 -4.33
CA ILE A 13 13.65 -23.86 -3.58
C ILE A 13 13.12 -24.32 -2.22
N CYS A 14 12.47 -23.44 -1.45
CA CYS A 14 11.92 -23.77 -0.14
C CYS A 14 10.87 -24.88 -0.24
N MET A 15 9.93 -24.75 -1.19
CA MET A 15 8.86 -25.75 -1.37
C MET A 15 9.44 -27.09 -1.84
N LEU A 16 10.41 -27.08 -2.75
CA LEU A 16 11.07 -28.31 -3.21
C LEU A 16 11.84 -29.01 -2.09
N LEU A 17 12.47 -28.27 -1.18
CA LEU A 17 13.12 -28.86 -0.01
C LEU A 17 12.10 -29.50 0.93
N ILE A 18 10.99 -28.82 1.24
CA ILE A 18 9.92 -29.33 2.10
C ILE A 18 9.33 -30.60 1.48
N GLU A 19 9.02 -30.59 0.17
CA GLU A 19 8.50 -31.73 -0.55
C GLU A 19 9.47 -32.91 -0.52
N SER A 20 10.75 -32.67 -0.81
CA SER A 20 11.79 -33.72 -0.80
C SER A 20 11.93 -34.37 0.58
N ILE A 21 11.96 -33.59 1.64
CA ILE A 21 12.06 -34.09 3.01
C ILE A 21 10.80 -34.88 3.38
N SER A 22 9.63 -34.33 3.12
CA SER A 22 8.34 -34.96 3.44
C SER A 22 8.17 -36.28 2.67
N MET A 23 8.46 -36.26 1.37
CA MET A 23 8.35 -37.43 0.50
C MET A 23 9.31 -38.55 0.93
N THR A 24 10.57 -38.19 1.26
CA THR A 24 11.55 -39.16 1.74
C THR A 24 11.13 -39.78 3.08
N TYR A 25 10.61 -38.94 4.00
CA TYR A 25 10.14 -39.41 5.30
C TYR A 25 8.95 -40.38 5.15
N LEU A 26 7.94 -39.99 4.37
CA LEU A 26 6.76 -40.82 4.13
C LEU A 26 7.12 -42.12 3.40
N HIS A 27 7.93 -42.05 2.35
CA HIS A 27 8.37 -43.20 1.58
C HIS A 27 9.10 -44.23 2.47
N THR A 28 10.10 -43.77 3.25
CA THR A 28 10.85 -44.69 4.15
C THR A 28 9.97 -45.22 5.26
N GLY A 29 9.07 -44.42 5.83
CA GLY A 29 8.12 -44.85 6.85
C GLY A 29 7.13 -45.93 6.34
N ILE A 30 6.56 -45.74 5.14
CA ILE A 30 5.63 -46.68 4.55
C ILE A 30 6.34 -48.01 4.22
N ILE A 31 7.55 -47.96 3.64
CA ILE A 31 8.32 -49.19 3.35
C ILE A 31 8.61 -49.96 4.65
N HIS A 32 9.08 -49.24 5.68
CA HIS A 32 9.38 -49.87 6.97
C HIS A 32 8.12 -50.54 7.59
N SER A 33 7.00 -49.82 7.57
CA SER A 33 5.72 -50.33 8.07
C SER A 33 5.24 -51.57 7.29
N ARG A 34 5.35 -51.54 5.97
CA ARG A 34 4.96 -52.71 5.13
C ARG A 34 5.81 -53.93 5.37
N VAL A 35 7.13 -53.75 5.41
CA VAL A 35 8.04 -54.89 5.69
C VAL A 35 7.79 -55.43 7.10
N SER A 36 7.60 -54.59 8.10
CA SER A 36 7.25 -55.02 9.44
C SER A 36 5.91 -55.78 9.48
N GLN A 37 4.90 -55.33 8.75
CA GLN A 37 3.61 -56.00 8.64
C GLN A 37 3.72 -57.40 8.01
N GLU A 38 4.54 -57.55 6.97
CA GLU A 38 4.81 -58.86 6.35
C GLU A 38 5.53 -59.81 7.31
N LEU A 39 6.54 -59.35 8.05
CA LEU A 39 7.22 -60.14 9.05
C LEU A 39 6.31 -60.57 10.19
N HIS A 40 5.45 -59.67 10.69
CA HIS A 40 4.47 -60.03 11.73
C HIS A 40 3.41 -61.02 11.22
N SER A 41 2.95 -60.88 9.96
CA SER A 41 2.05 -61.82 9.34
C SER A 41 2.68 -63.21 9.21
N LEU A 42 3.96 -63.27 8.79
CA LEU A 42 4.73 -64.47 8.68
C LEU A 42 4.90 -65.19 10.02
N GLN A 43 5.19 -64.40 11.07
CA GLN A 43 5.32 -64.89 12.46
C GLN A 43 3.98 -65.43 13.01
N ALA A 44 2.88 -64.73 12.75
CA ALA A 44 1.53 -65.17 13.16
C ALA A 44 1.16 -66.52 12.50
N ARG A 45 1.47 -66.70 11.21
CA ARG A 45 1.28 -67.99 10.52
C ARG A 45 2.12 -69.09 11.16
N GLY A 46 3.40 -68.83 11.47
CA GLY A 46 4.25 -69.76 12.18
C GLY A 46 3.69 -70.19 13.53
N ASN A 47 3.13 -69.24 14.29
CA ASN A 47 2.44 -69.55 15.54
C ASN A 47 1.17 -70.41 15.34
N SER A 48 0.38 -70.10 14.32
CA SER A 48 -0.80 -70.91 14.00
C SER A 48 -0.43 -72.37 13.67
N HIS A 49 0.64 -72.57 12.90
CA HIS A 49 1.12 -73.92 12.60
C HIS A 49 1.68 -74.64 13.83
N ARG A 50 2.41 -73.95 14.74
CA ARG A 50 2.78 -74.45 16.04
C ARG A 50 1.58 -74.93 16.82
N ASP A 51 0.53 -74.14 16.96
CA ASP A 51 -0.67 -74.49 17.74
C ASP A 51 -1.35 -75.72 17.19
N VAL A 52 -1.42 -75.88 15.86
CA VAL A 52 -1.91 -77.08 15.21
C VAL A 52 -1.06 -78.32 15.51
N LEU A 53 0.28 -78.21 15.47
CA LEU A 53 1.22 -79.27 15.77
C LEU A 53 1.16 -79.71 17.24
N GLU A 54 0.98 -78.75 18.18
CA GLU A 54 0.85 -79.03 19.62
C GLU A 54 -0.44 -79.79 19.96
N ILE A 55 -1.53 -79.58 19.17
CA ILE A 55 -2.78 -80.31 19.31
C ILE A 55 -2.74 -81.69 18.69
N SER A 56 -2.21 -81.80 17.46
CA SER A 56 -2.25 -83.07 16.67
C SER A 56 -0.94 -83.26 15.91
N PHE A 57 -0.01 -83.99 16.46
CA PHE A 57 1.27 -84.33 15.81
C PHE A 57 1.22 -85.68 15.16
N ASN A 58 0.98 -85.75 13.86
CA ASN A 58 0.99 -86.95 13.06
C ASN A 58 1.40 -86.66 11.60
N PRO A 59 1.81 -87.70 10.80
CA PRO A 59 2.25 -87.43 9.43
C PRO A 59 1.21 -86.75 8.51
N SER A 60 -0.09 -86.96 8.76
CA SER A 60 -1.17 -86.35 7.98
C SER A 60 -1.23 -84.83 8.26
N THR A 61 -1.08 -84.42 9.52
CA THR A 61 -1.06 -83.00 9.91
C THR A 61 0.16 -82.30 9.31
N LEU A 62 1.36 -82.91 9.38
CA LEU A 62 2.58 -82.33 8.78
C LEU A 62 2.44 -82.18 7.27
N HIS A 63 1.86 -83.21 6.57
CA HIS A 63 1.61 -83.11 5.16
C HIS A 63 0.58 -82.02 4.81
N HIS A 64 -0.50 -81.94 5.59
CA HIS A 64 -1.52 -80.89 5.42
C HIS A 64 -1.01 -79.52 5.53
N ILE A 65 -0.18 -79.21 6.53
CA ILE A 65 0.47 -77.88 6.69
C ILE A 65 1.33 -77.55 5.48
N GLY A 66 2.14 -78.55 5.01
CA GLY A 66 2.98 -78.36 3.83
C GLY A 66 2.16 -78.09 2.57
N LEU A 67 1.03 -78.79 2.41
CA LEU A 67 0.14 -78.60 1.26
C LEU A 67 -0.56 -77.20 1.28
N MET A 68 -1.07 -76.81 2.43
CA MET A 68 -1.73 -75.52 2.58
C MET A 68 -0.77 -74.36 2.24
N GLU A 69 0.43 -74.41 2.76
CA GLU A 69 1.41 -73.33 2.48
C GLU A 69 1.97 -73.35 1.06
N SER A 70 1.95 -74.51 0.39
CA SER A 70 2.37 -74.63 -1.02
C SER A 70 1.48 -73.83 -1.98
N GLN A 71 0.24 -73.51 -1.58
CA GLN A 71 -0.75 -72.72 -2.37
C GLN A 71 -0.72 -71.22 -2.04
N THR A 72 0.15 -70.84 -1.14
CA THR A 72 0.32 -69.45 -0.75
C THR A 72 1.64 -68.85 -1.26
N ASP A 73 1.89 -67.56 -0.98
CA ASP A 73 3.12 -66.83 -1.26
C ASP A 73 4.18 -67.01 -0.15
N THR A 74 3.88 -67.91 0.84
CA THR A 74 4.77 -68.24 1.93
C THR A 74 5.20 -69.72 1.84
N GLU A 75 6.32 -70.04 2.44
CA GLU A 75 6.84 -71.41 2.48
C GLU A 75 7.10 -71.78 3.95
N VAL A 76 6.78 -73.02 4.27
CA VAL A 76 6.99 -73.62 5.59
C VAL A 76 8.00 -74.75 5.55
N VAL A 77 8.88 -74.77 6.53
CA VAL A 77 9.76 -75.93 6.81
C VAL A 77 9.62 -76.29 8.30
N ILE A 78 9.21 -77.50 8.57
CA ILE A 78 9.07 -78.08 9.94
C ILE A 78 10.24 -79.00 10.21
N THR A 79 10.97 -78.74 11.31
CA THR A 79 12.10 -79.61 11.72
C THR A 79 11.84 -80.18 13.11
N ASP A 80 12.50 -81.30 13.41
CA ASP A 80 12.59 -81.81 14.76
C ASP A 80 13.68 -81.06 15.62
N SER A 81 13.86 -81.50 16.85
CA SER A 81 14.86 -80.93 17.75
C SER A 81 16.33 -81.10 17.31
N SER A 82 16.58 -82.08 16.41
CA SER A 82 17.91 -82.32 15.84
C SER A 82 18.18 -81.46 14.58
N GLY A 83 17.16 -80.72 14.07
CA GLY A 83 17.22 -79.95 12.82
C GLY A 83 16.88 -80.79 11.58
N LYS A 84 16.42 -82.09 11.72
CA LYS A 84 16.02 -82.93 10.61
C LYS A 84 14.64 -82.45 10.10
N VAL A 85 14.53 -82.21 8.80
CA VAL A 85 13.25 -81.78 8.14
C VAL A 85 12.24 -82.89 8.23
N LEU A 86 11.07 -82.55 8.79
CA LEU A 86 9.91 -83.42 8.91
C LEU A 86 8.88 -83.21 7.79
N ALA A 87 8.69 -81.92 7.42
CA ALA A 87 7.82 -81.48 6.30
C ALA A 87 8.32 -80.15 5.73
N SER A 88 8.01 -80.00 4.43
CA SER A 88 8.26 -78.74 3.73
C SER A 88 7.19 -78.53 2.65
N SER A 89 6.74 -77.28 2.46
CA SER A 89 5.78 -76.90 1.42
C SER A 89 6.37 -76.92 0.01
N ARG A 90 7.67 -76.66 -0.12
CA ARG A 90 8.39 -76.75 -1.41
C ARG A 90 9.79 -77.30 -1.21
N LYS A 91 10.50 -77.55 -2.34
CA LYS A 91 11.87 -78.05 -2.33
C LYS A 91 12.82 -77.04 -1.68
N ILE A 92 13.50 -77.41 -0.63
CA ILE A 92 14.42 -76.54 0.12
C ILE A 92 15.63 -76.22 -0.76
N ASN A 93 15.83 -74.92 -0.98
CA ASN A 93 16.97 -74.35 -1.74
C ASN A 93 18.20 -74.04 -0.83
N SER A 94 19.31 -73.64 -1.42
CA SER A 94 20.55 -73.29 -0.70
C SER A 94 20.39 -72.20 0.33
N SER A 95 19.65 -71.14 0.00
CA SER A 95 19.43 -69.98 0.90
C SER A 95 18.57 -70.37 2.13
N MET A 96 17.55 -71.22 1.95
CA MET A 96 16.77 -71.74 3.07
C MET A 96 17.61 -72.67 3.95
N LYS A 97 18.46 -73.55 3.37
CA LYS A 97 19.35 -74.38 4.14
C LYS A 97 20.27 -73.57 5.02
N GLU A 98 20.85 -72.47 4.52
CA GLU A 98 21.73 -71.61 5.32
C GLU A 98 21.00 -71.05 6.55
N ILE A 99 19.74 -70.63 6.39
CA ILE A 99 18.92 -70.13 7.49
C ILE A 99 18.56 -71.23 8.48
N LEU A 100 18.23 -72.40 8.01
CA LEU A 100 17.90 -73.55 8.84
C LEU A 100 19.11 -74.01 9.71
N TYR A 101 20.33 -73.95 9.18
CA TYR A 101 21.54 -74.30 9.89
C TYR A 101 22.06 -73.25 10.86
N LYS A 102 21.62 -71.99 10.73
CA LYS A 102 21.83 -70.97 11.75
C LYS A 102 20.97 -71.30 12.95
N HIS A 103 21.59 -71.95 13.99
CA HIS A 103 20.86 -72.28 15.22
C HIS A 103 20.13 -71.05 15.78
N PRO A 104 18.81 -71.08 15.90
CA PRO A 104 18.02 -69.91 16.30
C PRO A 104 18.24 -69.53 17.78
N GLY A 105 18.99 -70.28 18.57
CA GLY A 105 19.10 -70.10 20.01
C GLY A 105 17.77 -70.31 20.73
N LYS A 106 17.55 -69.65 21.86
CA LYS A 106 16.23 -69.69 22.51
C LYS A 106 15.20 -68.92 21.66
N VAL A 107 14.17 -69.60 21.22
CA VAL A 107 13.02 -69.03 20.47
C VAL A 107 11.91 -68.66 21.45
N PRO A 108 11.48 -67.43 21.54
CA PRO A 108 10.34 -67.03 22.37
C PRO A 108 9.05 -67.73 21.95
N LEU A 109 8.07 -67.87 22.85
CA LEU A 109 6.77 -68.42 22.56
C LEU A 109 6.05 -67.75 21.39
N GLN A 110 6.26 -66.48 21.19
CA GLN A 110 5.70 -65.69 20.07
C GLN A 110 6.46 -65.87 18.75
N GLY A 111 7.52 -66.63 18.73
CA GLY A 111 8.41 -66.79 17.60
C GLY A 111 9.49 -65.67 17.55
N LYS A 112 10.43 -65.85 16.60
CA LYS A 112 11.55 -64.91 16.40
C LYS A 112 11.76 -64.67 14.92
N ILE A 113 12.02 -63.41 14.54
CA ILE A 113 12.43 -63.01 13.19
C ILE A 113 13.91 -63.44 13.02
N LEU A 114 14.20 -64.25 12.01
CA LEU A 114 15.55 -64.70 11.67
C LEU A 114 16.21 -63.83 10.61
N GLN A 115 15.45 -63.49 9.59
CA GLN A 115 15.96 -62.67 8.48
C GLN A 115 14.96 -61.58 8.11
N GLN A 116 15.39 -60.34 8.13
CA GLN A 116 14.54 -59.16 7.80
C GLN A 116 15.08 -58.35 6.63
N ASP A 117 16.29 -58.67 6.13
CA ASP A 117 16.89 -57.92 5.02
C ASP A 117 16.27 -58.31 3.68
N TRP A 118 15.16 -57.63 3.36
CA TRP A 118 14.42 -57.86 2.13
C TRP A 118 15.14 -57.32 0.87
N LYS A 119 16.17 -56.45 1.04
CA LYS A 119 16.91 -55.85 -0.08
C LYS A 119 17.94 -56.80 -0.67
N ASN A 120 18.73 -57.40 0.21
CA ASN A 120 19.94 -58.15 -0.15
C ASN A 120 19.74 -59.66 -0.07
N GLU A 121 18.76 -60.13 0.70
CA GLU A 121 18.53 -61.57 0.91
C GLU A 121 17.36 -62.06 0.03
N GLN A 122 17.37 -63.38 -0.27
CA GLN A 122 16.33 -64.02 -1.09
C GLN A 122 15.03 -64.21 -0.31
N TYR A 123 15.11 -64.41 1.02
CA TYR A 123 13.94 -64.67 1.87
C TYR A 123 13.98 -63.76 3.11
N ILE A 124 12.79 -63.28 3.51
CA ILE A 124 12.53 -62.90 4.90
C ILE A 124 12.00 -64.14 5.63
N SER A 125 12.39 -64.35 6.91
CA SER A 125 12.06 -65.56 7.61
C SER A 125 11.82 -65.37 9.09
N THR A 126 10.95 -66.24 9.64
CA THR A 126 10.67 -66.32 11.08
C THR A 126 10.77 -67.78 11.55
N VAL A 127 10.94 -67.97 12.84
CA VAL A 127 10.97 -69.28 13.46
C VAL A 127 10.09 -69.29 14.71
N THR A 128 9.32 -70.40 14.89
CA THR A 128 8.52 -70.64 16.08
C THR A 128 8.78 -72.05 16.58
N SER A 129 9.12 -72.23 17.84
CA SER A 129 9.34 -73.58 18.42
C SER A 129 8.01 -74.19 18.85
N TYR A 130 7.85 -75.48 18.64
CA TYR A 130 6.70 -76.25 19.12
C TYR A 130 7.10 -77.33 20.11
N PHE A 131 6.18 -77.65 21.04
CA PHE A 131 6.34 -78.75 22.01
C PHE A 131 5.05 -79.54 22.14
N THR A 132 5.07 -80.76 21.76
CA THR A 132 3.86 -81.61 21.76
C THR A 132 3.70 -82.31 23.12
N LYS A 133 2.46 -82.70 23.46
CA LYS A 133 2.15 -83.48 24.66
C LYS A 133 2.82 -84.87 24.67
N GLN A 134 3.22 -85.37 23.51
CA GLN A 134 3.91 -86.66 23.32
C GLN A 134 5.42 -86.57 23.46
N GLY A 135 5.96 -85.34 23.83
CA GLY A 135 7.38 -85.18 24.03
C GLY A 135 8.18 -84.75 22.77
N ASN A 136 7.51 -84.69 21.60
CA ASN A 136 8.17 -84.24 20.38
C ASN A 136 8.35 -82.72 20.43
N SER A 137 9.51 -82.24 20.02
CA SER A 137 9.84 -80.80 19.95
C SER A 137 10.59 -80.49 18.66
N GLY A 138 10.45 -79.25 18.20
CA GLY A 138 11.11 -78.81 16.99
C GLY A 138 10.78 -77.36 16.64
N ASN A 139 11.01 -77.00 15.39
CA ASN A 139 10.83 -75.63 14.94
C ASN A 139 10.00 -75.56 13.66
N VAL A 140 9.13 -74.56 13.57
CA VAL A 140 8.43 -74.15 12.39
C VAL A 140 9.12 -72.94 11.82
N PHE A 141 9.72 -73.08 10.64
CA PHE A 141 10.33 -71.95 9.92
C PHE A 141 9.36 -71.51 8.84
N MET A 142 9.10 -70.23 8.81
CA MET A 142 8.30 -69.59 7.77
C MET A 142 9.22 -68.71 6.92
N PHE A 143 9.04 -68.81 5.61
CA PHE A 143 9.81 -68.05 4.62
C PHE A 143 8.85 -67.34 3.67
N LYS A 144 9.23 -66.12 3.24
CA LYS A 144 8.56 -65.41 2.14
C LYS A 144 9.62 -64.86 1.19
N ASP A 145 9.43 -65.09 -0.10
CA ASP A 145 10.35 -64.62 -1.15
C ASP A 145 10.34 -63.10 -1.19
N THR A 146 11.52 -62.49 -1.13
CA THR A 146 11.70 -61.05 -1.16
C THR A 146 11.30 -60.42 -2.49
N ASN A 147 11.20 -61.17 -3.60
CA ASN A 147 10.70 -60.69 -4.88
C ASN A 147 9.25 -60.19 -4.77
N SER A 148 8.40 -60.86 -4.00
CA SER A 148 7.04 -60.41 -3.73
C SER A 148 7.02 -59.05 -2.99
N VAL A 149 7.90 -58.91 -2.00
CA VAL A 149 8.08 -57.63 -1.25
C VAL A 149 8.62 -56.52 -2.15
N LYS A 150 9.62 -56.86 -3.00
CA LYS A 150 10.20 -55.90 -3.97
C LYS A 150 9.18 -55.42 -4.99
N LEU A 151 8.30 -56.28 -5.48
CA LEU A 151 7.21 -55.89 -6.39
C LEU A 151 6.23 -54.91 -5.75
N LEU A 152 5.82 -55.16 -4.50
CA LEU A 152 4.95 -54.24 -3.75
C LEU A 152 5.62 -52.86 -3.57
N ILE A 153 6.90 -52.86 -3.23
CA ILE A 153 7.68 -51.60 -3.06
C ILE A 153 7.85 -50.88 -4.41
N SER A 154 8.05 -51.62 -5.50
CA SER A 154 8.15 -51.06 -6.84
C SER A 154 6.85 -50.35 -7.25
N GLN A 155 5.69 -50.94 -6.96
CA GLN A 155 4.40 -50.26 -7.21
C GLN A 155 4.25 -49.01 -6.37
N LEU A 156 4.64 -49.04 -5.10
CA LEU A 156 4.67 -47.82 -4.25
C LEU A 156 5.56 -46.72 -4.83
N ASN A 157 6.75 -47.12 -5.30
CA ASN A 157 7.68 -46.15 -5.91
C ASN A 157 7.07 -45.39 -7.10
N HIS A 158 6.32 -46.11 -7.97
CA HIS A 158 5.63 -45.46 -9.10
C HIS A 158 4.59 -44.44 -8.63
N HIS A 159 3.81 -44.75 -7.59
CA HIS A 159 2.84 -43.83 -7.05
C HIS A 159 3.52 -42.58 -6.43
N PHE A 160 4.64 -42.75 -5.73
CA PHE A 160 5.41 -41.67 -5.17
C PHE A 160 6.02 -40.76 -6.25
N ILE A 161 6.60 -41.34 -7.32
CA ILE A 161 7.13 -40.57 -8.45
C ILE A 161 6.02 -39.78 -9.14
N PHE A 162 4.86 -40.42 -9.38
CA PHE A 162 3.72 -39.74 -9.99
C PHE A 162 3.21 -38.59 -9.14
N ALA A 163 3.06 -38.81 -7.82
CA ALA A 163 2.65 -37.78 -6.87
C ALA A 163 3.65 -36.59 -6.84
N GLY A 164 4.96 -36.86 -6.81
CA GLY A 164 6.00 -35.85 -6.85
C GLY A 164 5.96 -35.01 -8.12
N ILE A 165 5.76 -35.64 -9.29
CA ILE A 165 5.61 -34.90 -10.55
C ILE A 165 4.38 -33.98 -10.51
N LEU A 166 3.25 -34.49 -10.01
CA LEU A 166 2.00 -33.73 -9.92
C LEU A 166 2.16 -32.51 -9.01
N VAL A 167 2.78 -32.66 -7.84
CA VAL A 167 3.06 -31.56 -6.92
C VAL A 167 4.01 -30.55 -7.55
N ALA A 168 5.07 -30.99 -8.23
CA ALA A 168 6.01 -30.10 -8.92
C ALA A 168 5.32 -29.25 -10.00
N VAL A 169 4.43 -29.86 -10.79
CA VAL A 169 3.64 -29.13 -11.82
C VAL A 169 2.71 -28.10 -11.16
N PHE A 170 2.00 -28.51 -10.11
CA PHE A 170 1.12 -27.60 -9.37
C PHE A 170 1.88 -26.42 -8.76
N MET A 171 3.07 -26.68 -8.22
CA MET A 171 3.98 -25.66 -7.68
C MET A 171 4.39 -24.65 -8.74
N LEU A 172 4.79 -25.08 -9.94
CA LEU A 172 5.15 -24.19 -11.05
C LEU A 172 3.99 -23.30 -11.47
N ILE A 173 2.78 -23.87 -11.56
CA ILE A 173 1.55 -23.12 -11.86
C ILE A 173 1.28 -22.07 -10.78
N SER A 174 1.34 -22.45 -9.51
CA SER A 174 1.11 -21.56 -8.37
C SER A 174 2.11 -20.39 -8.35
N ILE A 175 3.39 -20.65 -8.60
CA ILE A 175 4.43 -19.63 -8.67
C ILE A 175 4.16 -18.65 -9.82
N PHE A 176 3.73 -19.16 -10.98
CA PHE A 176 3.39 -18.32 -12.12
C PHE A 176 2.25 -17.34 -11.80
N PHE A 177 1.16 -17.83 -11.19
CA PHE A 177 0.02 -16.98 -10.80
C PHE A 177 0.39 -15.99 -9.69
N LEU A 178 1.08 -16.45 -8.66
CA LEU A 178 1.51 -15.59 -7.53
C LEU A 178 2.47 -14.49 -7.99
N SER A 179 3.44 -14.84 -8.83
CA SER A 179 4.36 -13.87 -9.44
C SER A 179 3.61 -12.81 -10.24
N ARG A 180 2.60 -13.20 -11.01
CA ARG A 180 1.79 -12.28 -11.80
C ARG A 180 0.90 -11.39 -10.94
N ALA A 181 0.31 -11.94 -9.88
CA ALA A 181 -0.58 -11.19 -8.99
C ALA A 181 0.15 -10.15 -8.14
N LEU A 182 1.31 -10.47 -7.60
CA LEU A 182 2.05 -9.56 -6.71
C LEU A 182 3.03 -8.65 -7.45
N THR A 183 3.75 -9.18 -8.44
CA THR A 183 4.88 -8.45 -9.02
C THR A 183 4.47 -7.43 -10.09
N ARG A 184 3.43 -7.70 -10.87
CA ARG A 184 2.98 -6.75 -11.90
C ARG A 184 2.50 -5.42 -11.32
N PRO A 185 1.62 -5.40 -10.30
CA PRO A 185 1.24 -4.16 -9.64
C PRO A 185 2.44 -3.37 -9.10
N LEU A 186 3.38 -4.02 -8.44
CA LEU A 186 4.58 -3.37 -7.90
C LEU A 186 5.47 -2.74 -8.99
N ILE A 187 5.64 -3.41 -10.14
CA ILE A 187 6.38 -2.85 -11.27
C ILE A 187 5.66 -1.61 -11.82
N SER A 188 4.33 -1.69 -11.99
CA SER A 188 3.52 -0.58 -12.47
C SER A 188 3.62 0.65 -11.53
N MET A 189 3.56 0.44 -10.22
CA MET A 189 3.75 1.51 -9.23
C MET A 189 5.16 2.10 -9.27
N THR A 190 6.19 1.26 -9.45
CA THR A 190 7.57 1.72 -9.59
C THR A 190 7.76 2.56 -10.86
N GLU A 191 7.12 2.18 -11.96
CA GLU A 191 7.15 2.96 -13.20
C GLU A 191 6.39 4.28 -13.07
N ALA A 192 5.26 4.27 -12.37
CA ALA A 192 4.49 5.47 -12.08
C ALA A 192 5.30 6.46 -11.23
N THR A 193 5.92 6.00 -10.15
CA THR A 193 6.76 6.85 -9.30
C THR A 193 7.98 7.41 -10.05
N LYS A 194 8.59 6.65 -10.96
CA LYS A 194 9.64 7.16 -11.85
C LYS A 194 9.14 8.26 -12.78
N LYS A 195 7.93 8.12 -13.34
CA LYS A 195 7.33 9.19 -14.16
C LYS A 195 7.05 10.43 -13.32
N LEU A 196 6.53 10.26 -12.10
CA LEU A 196 6.30 11.37 -11.18
C LEU A 196 7.61 12.11 -10.84
N SER A 197 8.71 11.42 -10.60
CA SER A 197 10.00 12.02 -10.25
C SER A 197 10.61 12.88 -11.35
N VAL A 198 10.26 12.64 -12.62
CA VAL A 198 10.69 13.48 -13.76
C VAL A 198 9.63 14.53 -14.16
N GLY A 199 8.61 14.76 -13.30
CA GLY A 199 7.61 15.80 -13.48
C GLY A 199 6.48 15.44 -14.46
N ASN A 200 6.34 14.16 -14.82
CA ASN A 200 5.15 13.66 -15.53
C ASN A 200 4.12 13.14 -14.55
N PHE A 201 3.16 13.97 -14.23
CA PHE A 201 2.11 13.66 -13.23
C PHE A 201 0.86 13.04 -13.85
N SER A 202 0.76 12.94 -15.19
CA SER A 202 -0.35 12.30 -15.89
C SER A 202 -0.16 10.78 -15.93
N VAL A 203 -0.08 10.14 -14.77
CA VAL A 203 0.03 8.70 -14.65
C VAL A 203 -1.32 8.11 -14.24
N THR A 204 -1.65 6.93 -14.82
CA THR A 204 -2.80 6.13 -14.43
C THR A 204 -2.34 4.78 -13.94
N LEU A 205 -2.73 4.43 -12.74
CA LEU A 205 -2.47 3.12 -12.16
C LEU A 205 -3.65 2.18 -12.42
N PRO A 206 -3.40 0.85 -12.49
CA PRO A 206 -4.48 -0.13 -12.60
C PRO A 206 -5.47 0.03 -11.46
N SER A 207 -6.73 -0.36 -11.71
CA SER A 207 -7.77 -0.35 -10.68
C SER A 207 -7.30 -1.02 -9.40
N PRO A 208 -7.52 -0.41 -8.22
CA PRO A 208 -7.01 -0.93 -6.96
C PRO A 208 -7.64 -2.28 -6.65
N SER A 209 -6.80 -3.26 -6.29
CA SER A 209 -7.26 -4.47 -5.60
C SER A 209 -7.79 -4.07 -4.20
N ARG A 210 -8.50 -5.01 -3.53
CA ARG A 210 -9.04 -4.75 -2.18
C ARG A 210 -8.05 -5.12 -1.07
N ASP A 211 -6.75 -5.05 -1.36
CA ASP A 211 -5.65 -5.39 -0.47
C ASP A 211 -4.72 -4.16 -0.26
N GLU A 212 -3.63 -4.35 0.47
CA GLU A 212 -2.63 -3.33 0.78
C GLU A 212 -1.97 -2.76 -0.48
N LEU A 213 -1.87 -3.55 -1.55
CA LEU A 213 -1.37 -3.09 -2.85
C LEU A 213 -2.36 -2.12 -3.51
N GLY A 214 -3.66 -2.37 -3.34
CA GLY A 214 -4.72 -1.47 -3.79
C GLY A 214 -4.69 -0.13 -3.06
N GLU A 215 -4.52 -0.14 -1.75
CA GLU A 215 -4.39 1.07 -0.93
C GLU A 215 -3.16 1.90 -1.35
N LEU A 216 -2.01 1.24 -1.54
CA LEU A 216 -0.79 1.89 -2.03
C LEU A 216 -0.98 2.48 -3.44
N SER A 217 -1.64 1.75 -4.34
CA SER A 217 -1.95 2.22 -5.69
C SER A 217 -2.81 3.48 -5.65
N SER A 218 -3.86 3.48 -4.82
CA SER A 218 -4.74 4.62 -4.60
C SER A 218 -3.99 5.84 -4.05
N SER A 219 -3.12 5.63 -3.06
CA SER A 219 -2.31 6.70 -2.46
C SER A 219 -1.36 7.34 -3.47
N ILE A 220 -0.70 6.54 -4.32
CA ILE A 220 0.16 7.05 -5.40
C ILE A 220 -0.66 7.82 -6.44
N GLN A 221 -1.86 7.33 -6.79
CA GLN A 221 -2.74 8.01 -7.74
C GLN A 221 -3.23 9.36 -7.19
N THR A 222 -3.59 9.43 -5.91
CA THR A 222 -3.98 10.68 -5.25
C THR A 222 -2.81 11.67 -5.27
N LEU A 223 -1.61 11.25 -4.88
CA LEU A 223 -0.42 12.08 -4.94
C LEU A 223 -0.13 12.60 -6.35
N ALA A 224 -0.30 11.75 -7.37
CA ALA A 224 -0.12 12.15 -8.76
C ALA A 224 -1.11 13.24 -9.18
N ASN A 225 -2.38 13.11 -8.78
CA ASN A 225 -3.42 14.08 -9.05
C ASN A 225 -3.14 15.41 -8.37
N ASP A 226 -2.74 15.40 -7.09
CA ASP A 226 -2.39 16.60 -6.31
C ASP A 226 -1.20 17.34 -6.92
N LEU A 227 -0.14 16.60 -7.29
CA LEU A 227 1.02 17.19 -7.97
C LEU A 227 0.67 17.78 -9.34
N ASN A 228 -0.22 17.13 -10.09
CA ASN A 228 -0.69 17.63 -11.38
C ASN A 228 -1.52 18.91 -11.21
N TYR A 229 -2.38 18.94 -10.19
CA TYR A 229 -3.17 20.12 -9.82
C TYR A 229 -2.26 21.29 -9.45
N LEU A 230 -1.29 21.09 -8.56
CA LEU A 230 -0.32 22.12 -8.15
C LEU A 230 0.51 22.65 -9.32
N LYS A 231 0.94 21.76 -10.24
CA LYS A 231 1.65 22.17 -11.45
C LYS A 231 0.79 23.03 -12.36
N LYS A 232 -0.47 22.65 -12.54
CA LYS A 232 -1.41 23.42 -13.37
C LYS A 232 -1.65 24.80 -12.77
N GLU A 233 -1.96 24.86 -11.48
CA GLU A 233 -2.14 26.11 -10.74
C GLU A 233 -0.91 27.04 -10.87
N ARG A 234 0.30 26.49 -10.66
CA ARG A 234 1.54 27.24 -10.83
C ARG A 234 1.71 27.79 -12.25
N ASN A 235 1.40 26.98 -13.27
CA ASN A 235 1.55 27.40 -14.66
C ASN A 235 0.52 28.50 -15.02
N GLU A 236 -0.72 28.38 -14.56
CA GLU A 236 -1.76 29.40 -14.73
C GLU A 236 -1.39 30.70 -14.04
N PHE A 237 -0.84 30.63 -12.83
CA PHE A 237 -0.32 31.78 -12.09
C PHE A 237 0.80 32.50 -12.87
N LEU A 238 1.83 31.76 -13.34
CA LEU A 238 2.92 32.35 -14.13
C LEU A 238 2.46 32.97 -15.45
N ALA A 239 1.49 32.33 -16.12
CA ALA A 239 0.90 32.87 -17.33
C ALA A 239 0.14 34.18 -17.05
N SER A 240 -0.63 34.24 -15.97
CA SER A 240 -1.37 35.44 -15.56
C SER A 240 -0.43 36.59 -15.19
N ILE A 241 0.63 36.35 -14.40
CA ILE A 241 1.66 37.36 -14.11
C ILE A 241 2.25 37.90 -15.41
N SER A 242 2.63 37.03 -16.34
CA SER A 242 3.24 37.42 -17.60
C SER A 242 2.31 38.36 -18.40
N HIS A 243 1.00 38.09 -18.36
CA HIS A 243 0.02 38.97 -19.00
C HIS A 243 -0.12 40.32 -18.28
N GLU A 244 -0.22 40.32 -16.94
CA GLU A 244 -0.41 41.54 -16.16
C GLU A 244 0.83 42.44 -16.18
N LEU A 245 2.04 41.90 -16.33
CA LEU A 245 3.29 42.68 -16.53
C LEU A 245 3.44 43.21 -17.96
N ARG A 246 3.03 42.44 -18.98
CA ARG A 246 3.24 42.84 -20.40
C ARG A 246 2.46 44.07 -20.78
N THR A 247 1.25 44.20 -20.28
CA THR A 247 0.32 45.31 -20.65
C THR A 247 0.87 46.67 -20.25
N PRO A 248 1.20 46.98 -18.95
CA PRO A 248 1.75 48.28 -18.57
C PRO A 248 3.10 48.53 -19.24
N LEU A 249 3.96 47.52 -19.37
CA LEU A 249 5.25 47.67 -20.04
C LEU A 249 5.08 48.09 -21.52
N THR A 250 4.08 47.55 -22.21
CA THR A 250 3.75 47.95 -23.59
C THR A 250 3.30 49.41 -23.67
N TYR A 251 2.50 49.87 -22.70
CA TYR A 251 2.10 51.26 -22.65
C TYR A 251 3.28 52.21 -22.34
N VAL A 252 4.10 51.90 -21.31
CA VAL A 252 5.31 52.66 -20.98
C VAL A 252 6.19 52.77 -22.22
N LYS A 253 6.48 51.67 -22.92
CA LYS A 253 7.28 51.69 -24.14
C LYS A 253 6.65 52.50 -25.27
N GLY A 254 5.37 52.29 -25.55
CA GLY A 254 4.64 52.94 -26.63
C GLY A 254 4.56 54.46 -26.43
N TYR A 255 4.19 54.91 -25.23
CA TYR A 255 4.12 56.33 -24.93
C TYR A 255 5.50 56.98 -24.83
N ALA A 256 6.53 56.30 -24.37
CA ALA A 256 7.90 56.78 -24.42
C ALA A 256 8.39 57.02 -25.87
N ASP A 257 8.05 56.11 -26.79
CA ASP A 257 8.39 56.24 -28.21
C ASP A 257 7.66 57.42 -28.86
N ILE A 258 6.41 57.71 -28.42
CA ILE A 258 5.66 58.89 -28.88
C ILE A 258 6.23 60.17 -28.28
N ALA A 259 6.50 60.23 -26.97
CA ALA A 259 7.01 61.40 -26.24
C ALA A 259 8.39 61.85 -26.75
N LYS A 260 9.20 60.95 -27.37
CA LYS A 260 10.49 61.28 -27.98
C LYS A 260 10.39 61.99 -29.33
N ARG A 261 9.20 62.08 -29.95
CA ARG A 261 9.06 62.70 -31.27
C ARG A 261 9.32 64.20 -31.22
N PRO A 262 10.19 64.75 -32.11
CA PRO A 262 10.57 66.16 -32.04
C PRO A 262 9.43 67.15 -32.30
N MET A 263 8.40 66.73 -33.06
CA MET A 263 7.28 67.62 -33.45
C MET A 263 6.08 67.49 -32.49
N LEU A 264 6.22 66.85 -31.32
CA LEU A 264 5.14 66.69 -30.38
C LEU A 264 5.00 67.99 -29.56
N ASP A 265 3.77 68.42 -29.40
CA ASP A 265 3.40 69.57 -28.53
C ASP A 265 3.77 69.27 -27.05
N GLU A 266 4.14 70.34 -26.30
CA GLU A 266 4.57 70.24 -24.92
C GLU A 266 3.43 69.71 -24.00
N GLU A 267 2.21 70.10 -24.25
CA GLU A 267 1.04 69.65 -23.50
C GLU A 267 0.78 68.15 -23.71
N ASP A 268 0.83 67.65 -24.95
CA ASP A 268 0.71 66.24 -25.29
C ASP A 268 1.90 65.43 -24.74
N ARG A 269 3.13 65.98 -24.79
CA ARG A 269 4.30 65.37 -24.20
C ARG A 269 4.16 65.14 -22.71
N LEU A 270 3.69 66.17 -21.98
CA LEU A 270 3.45 66.08 -20.54
C LEU A 270 2.39 65.04 -20.21
N LYS A 271 1.32 64.96 -21.02
CA LYS A 271 0.27 63.96 -20.90
C LYS A 271 0.83 62.52 -21.06
N TYR A 272 1.66 62.29 -22.05
CA TYR A 272 2.25 60.95 -22.24
C TYR A 272 3.26 60.59 -21.13
N LEU A 273 4.02 61.56 -20.63
CA LEU A 273 4.90 61.37 -19.48
C LEU A 273 4.12 61.05 -18.22
N THR A 274 2.95 61.66 -18.01
CA THR A 274 2.04 61.33 -16.90
C THR A 274 1.55 59.89 -16.99
N ILE A 275 1.12 59.42 -18.18
CA ILE A 275 0.72 58.05 -18.38
C ILE A 275 1.86 57.09 -18.11
N ILE A 276 3.09 57.40 -18.56
CA ILE A 276 4.28 56.58 -18.30
C ILE A 276 4.53 56.47 -16.80
N HIS A 277 4.42 57.57 -16.09
CA HIS A 277 4.60 57.62 -14.62
C HIS A 277 3.54 56.75 -13.93
N GLU A 278 2.26 56.92 -14.25
CA GLU A 278 1.15 56.16 -13.68
C GLU A 278 1.31 54.64 -13.92
N GLU A 279 1.67 54.23 -15.13
CA GLU A 279 1.89 52.81 -15.45
C GLU A 279 3.15 52.25 -14.78
N SER A 280 4.18 53.05 -14.54
CA SER A 280 5.38 52.68 -13.78
C SER A 280 5.08 52.50 -12.28
N GLU A 281 4.31 53.39 -11.67
CA GLU A 281 3.83 53.23 -10.27
C GLU A 281 2.97 51.99 -10.12
N ARG A 282 2.06 51.74 -11.11
CA ARG A 282 1.22 50.57 -11.14
C ARG A 282 2.05 49.29 -11.23
N LEU A 283 3.11 49.26 -12.05
CA LEU A 283 4.01 48.10 -12.19
C LEU A 283 4.79 47.85 -10.90
N SER A 284 5.24 48.91 -10.22
CA SER A 284 5.93 48.83 -8.93
C SER A 284 5.03 48.22 -7.86
N ALA A 285 3.77 48.65 -7.76
CA ALA A 285 2.80 48.10 -6.83
C ALA A 285 2.51 46.59 -7.10
N LEU A 286 2.40 46.21 -8.38
CA LEU A 286 2.24 44.79 -8.74
C LEU A 286 3.44 43.96 -8.29
N LEU A 287 4.66 44.45 -8.49
CA LEU A 287 5.87 43.76 -8.06
C LEU A 287 5.93 43.58 -6.54
N GLU A 288 5.56 44.61 -5.78
CA GLU A 288 5.49 44.54 -4.31
C GLU A 288 4.47 43.47 -3.84
N GLU A 289 3.25 43.47 -4.42
CA GLU A 289 2.25 42.41 -4.12
C GLU A 289 2.75 41.00 -4.47
N LEU A 290 3.47 40.85 -5.59
CA LEU A 290 4.07 39.56 -5.97
C LEU A 290 5.19 39.11 -5.04
N PHE A 291 6.04 40.02 -4.57
CA PHE A 291 7.08 39.75 -3.59
C PHE A 291 6.49 39.36 -2.23
N ASP A 292 5.44 40.02 -1.79
CA ASP A 292 4.74 39.69 -0.55
C ASP A 292 4.13 38.25 -0.67
N LEU A 293 3.50 37.94 -1.80
CA LEU A 293 2.96 36.62 -2.06
C LEU A 293 4.05 35.52 -2.10
N ALA A 294 5.18 35.78 -2.77
CA ALA A 294 6.28 34.82 -2.84
C ALA A 294 6.92 34.51 -1.47
N ARG A 295 6.97 35.53 -0.60
CA ARG A 295 7.45 35.36 0.78
C ARG A 295 6.48 34.55 1.63
N LEU A 296 5.17 34.66 1.40
CA LEU A 296 4.14 33.86 2.07
C LEU A 296 4.27 32.37 1.72
N ASP A 297 4.54 32.02 0.44
CA ASP A 297 4.68 30.66 -0.03
C ASP A 297 5.88 29.90 0.58
N GLN A 298 6.95 30.59 0.96
CA GLN A 298 8.18 29.94 1.47
C GLN A 298 8.15 29.61 2.96
N ASN A 299 7.01 29.80 3.66
CA ASN A 299 6.94 29.70 5.14
C ASN A 299 8.01 30.51 5.88
N GLU A 300 8.72 31.42 5.17
CA GLU A 300 9.73 32.30 5.76
C GLU A 300 9.11 33.50 6.51
N PHE A 301 7.78 33.58 6.44
CA PHE A 301 7.03 34.65 7.10
C PHE A 301 6.96 34.41 8.60
N LYS A 302 7.97 34.89 9.31
CA LYS A 302 7.90 35.01 10.77
C LYS A 302 6.96 36.17 11.12
N ILE A 303 5.67 35.82 11.35
CA ILE A 303 4.71 36.76 11.92
C ILE A 303 5.20 37.14 13.33
N LYS A 304 5.48 38.40 13.54
CA LYS A 304 5.85 38.93 14.85
C LYS A 304 4.59 39.38 15.57
N LYS A 305 3.94 38.44 16.21
CA LYS A 305 2.70 38.70 16.94
C LYS A 305 3.01 39.46 18.22
N GLU A 306 2.22 40.50 18.50
CA GLU A 306 2.18 41.22 19.75
C GLU A 306 0.74 41.52 20.16
N VAL A 307 0.53 41.96 21.40
CA VAL A 307 -0.79 42.32 21.89
C VAL A 307 -1.20 43.65 21.29
N ILE A 308 -2.27 43.66 20.52
CA ILE A 308 -2.83 44.84 19.87
C ILE A 308 -4.14 45.21 20.59
N ASP A 309 -4.27 46.46 21.00
CA ASP A 309 -5.53 47.08 21.38
C ASP A 309 -6.37 47.32 20.11
N LEU A 310 -7.37 46.47 19.90
CA LEU A 310 -8.06 46.42 18.62
C LEU A 310 -8.85 47.68 18.27
N PRO A 311 -9.62 48.31 19.20
CA PRO A 311 -10.30 49.58 18.89
C PRO A 311 -9.36 50.66 18.46
N THR A 312 -8.27 50.89 19.18
CA THR A 312 -7.26 51.95 18.86
C THR A 312 -6.60 51.63 17.51
N PHE A 313 -6.28 50.36 17.26
CA PHE A 313 -5.67 49.91 16.00
C PHE A 313 -6.61 50.15 14.80
N LEU A 314 -7.88 49.75 14.93
CA LEU A 314 -8.90 49.97 13.89
C LEU A 314 -9.16 51.46 13.64
N GLN A 315 -9.12 52.30 14.70
CA GLN A 315 -9.23 53.76 14.56
C GLN A 315 -8.09 54.32 13.70
N GLY A 316 -6.84 53.86 13.90
CA GLY A 316 -5.70 54.24 13.06
C GLY A 316 -5.87 53.84 11.58
N ILE A 317 -6.39 52.64 11.31
CA ILE A 317 -6.70 52.19 9.94
C ILE A 317 -7.83 53.03 9.33
N TYR A 318 -8.90 53.30 10.11
CA TYR A 318 -9.99 54.19 9.70
C TYR A 318 -9.51 55.55 9.27
N GLU A 319 -8.70 56.20 10.11
CA GLU A 319 -8.13 57.54 9.84
C GLU A 319 -7.26 57.58 8.59
N LYS A 320 -6.45 56.52 8.38
CA LYS A 320 -5.63 56.33 7.18
C LYS A 320 -6.45 56.20 5.90
N MET A 321 -7.57 55.53 5.94
CA MET A 321 -8.42 55.29 4.76
C MET A 321 -9.44 56.42 4.50
N LEU A 322 -9.79 57.19 5.52
CA LEU A 322 -10.81 58.23 5.45
C LEU A 322 -10.63 59.25 4.31
N PRO A 323 -9.39 59.79 4.01
CA PRO A 323 -9.21 60.70 2.89
C PRO A 323 -9.59 60.13 1.55
N ALA A 324 -9.22 58.87 1.26
CA ALA A 324 -9.55 58.19 0.01
C ALA A 324 -11.06 57.98 -0.16
N TYR A 325 -11.74 57.64 0.92
CA TYR A 325 -13.21 57.48 0.93
C TYR A 325 -13.94 58.83 0.74
N LYS A 326 -13.46 59.88 1.40
CA LYS A 326 -14.01 61.26 1.21
C LYS A 326 -13.85 61.74 -0.23
N ASN A 327 -12.68 61.53 -0.84
CA ASN A 327 -12.41 61.93 -2.22
C ASN A 327 -13.37 61.25 -3.22
N LYS A 328 -13.84 60.04 -2.90
CA LYS A 328 -14.76 59.24 -3.73
C LYS A 328 -16.24 59.43 -3.35
N ASN A 329 -16.54 60.31 -2.38
CA ASN A 329 -17.90 60.53 -1.83
C ASN A 329 -18.56 59.25 -1.29
N ILE A 330 -17.78 58.41 -0.63
CA ILE A 330 -18.25 57.20 0.04
C ILE A 330 -18.12 57.37 1.54
N GLN A 331 -19.18 57.06 2.28
CA GLN A 331 -19.16 57.17 3.75
C GLN A 331 -18.46 55.96 4.37
N LEU A 332 -17.37 56.18 5.11
CA LEU A 332 -16.74 55.14 5.94
C LEU A 332 -17.20 55.29 7.39
N THR A 333 -17.58 54.16 8.04
CA THR A 333 -17.98 54.14 9.45
C THR A 333 -17.23 53.06 10.20
N LEU A 334 -16.90 53.33 11.49
CA LEU A 334 -16.27 52.38 12.38
C LEU A 334 -17.16 52.19 13.62
N GLU A 335 -17.48 50.91 13.93
CA GLU A 335 -18.19 50.52 15.13
C GLU A 335 -17.26 49.58 15.95
N ALA A 336 -16.60 50.13 16.96
CA ALA A 336 -15.64 49.41 17.81
C ALA A 336 -15.88 49.80 19.25
N ASN A 337 -16.90 49.25 19.87
CA ASN A 337 -17.37 49.69 21.20
C ASN A 337 -16.89 48.81 22.37
N GLU A 338 -16.13 47.74 22.10
CA GLU A 338 -15.62 46.82 23.12
C GLU A 338 -14.11 46.94 23.27
N ASP A 339 -13.61 46.86 24.51
CA ASP A 339 -12.16 46.83 24.83
C ASP A 339 -11.59 45.43 24.50
N LEU A 340 -11.32 45.19 23.21
CA LEU A 340 -10.87 43.92 22.68
C LEU A 340 -9.39 43.92 22.37
N LYS A 341 -8.66 42.88 22.77
CA LYS A 341 -7.26 42.67 22.46
C LYS A 341 -7.05 41.42 21.64
N ILE A 342 -6.15 41.49 20.66
CA ILE A 342 -5.74 40.36 19.84
C ILE A 342 -4.24 40.18 19.87
N PHE A 343 -3.77 38.96 19.63
CA PHE A 343 -2.35 38.67 19.47
C PHE A 343 -2.03 38.52 17.99
N ALA A 344 -1.58 39.60 17.35
CA ALA A 344 -1.38 39.67 15.91
C ALA A 344 -0.13 40.51 15.57
N ASP A 345 0.36 40.39 14.35
CA ASP A 345 1.39 41.27 13.79
C ASP A 345 0.72 42.54 13.27
N PRO A 346 0.98 43.73 13.86
CA PRO A 346 0.29 44.97 13.52
C PRO A 346 0.42 45.36 12.04
N ALA A 347 1.60 45.18 11.46
CA ALA A 347 1.85 45.56 10.07
C ALA A 347 1.06 44.63 9.12
N ARG A 348 1.08 43.33 9.37
CA ARG A 348 0.40 42.35 8.53
C ARG A 348 -1.10 42.32 8.74
N PHE A 349 -1.54 42.48 9.97
CA PHE A 349 -2.96 42.60 10.27
C PHE A 349 -3.56 43.88 9.66
N GLY A 350 -2.82 44.98 9.71
CA GLY A 350 -3.17 46.23 9.00
C GLY A 350 -3.27 46.05 7.49
N GLN A 351 -2.39 45.22 6.90
CA GLN A 351 -2.42 44.89 5.46
C GLN A 351 -3.71 44.11 5.08
N ILE A 352 -4.19 43.18 5.94
CA ILE A 352 -5.47 42.50 5.72
C ILE A 352 -6.59 43.53 5.62
N LEU A 353 -6.71 44.42 6.62
CA LEU A 353 -7.81 45.38 6.70
C LEU A 353 -7.76 46.39 5.56
N ILE A 354 -6.58 46.86 5.21
CA ILE A 354 -6.40 47.81 4.09
C ILE A 354 -6.81 47.13 2.77
N ASN A 355 -6.42 45.89 2.52
CA ASN A 355 -6.81 45.16 1.31
C ASN A 355 -8.33 45.01 1.18
N LEU A 356 -9.04 44.76 2.29
CA LEU A 356 -10.49 44.63 2.29
C LEU A 356 -11.18 45.98 2.11
N LEU A 357 -10.71 47.03 2.79
CA LEU A 357 -11.24 48.38 2.67
C LEU A 357 -10.97 48.98 1.28
N ASP A 358 -9.80 48.74 0.70
CA ASP A 358 -9.48 49.16 -0.66
C ASP A 358 -10.38 48.50 -1.70
N ASN A 359 -10.67 47.19 -1.53
CA ASN A 359 -11.66 46.52 -2.36
C ASN A 359 -13.07 47.12 -2.20
N ALA A 360 -13.52 47.38 -0.97
CA ALA A 360 -14.80 48.01 -0.70
C ALA A 360 -14.89 49.39 -1.38
N LEU A 361 -13.80 50.20 -1.28
CA LEU A 361 -13.71 51.49 -1.94
C LEU A 361 -13.72 51.37 -3.47
N LYS A 362 -13.01 50.42 -4.05
CA LYS A 362 -12.91 50.22 -5.52
C LYS A 362 -14.23 49.83 -6.15
N TYR A 363 -14.99 48.91 -5.52
CA TYR A 363 -16.18 48.36 -6.08
C TYR A 363 -17.50 49.02 -5.64
N SER A 364 -17.43 50.07 -4.82
CA SER A 364 -18.58 50.88 -4.47
C SER A 364 -18.67 52.14 -5.36
N ALA A 365 -19.89 52.44 -5.85
CA ALA A 365 -20.18 53.65 -6.60
C ALA A 365 -20.82 54.67 -5.67
N ALA A 366 -20.38 55.94 -5.75
CA ALA A 366 -20.96 57.05 -4.95
C ALA A 366 -22.36 57.39 -5.40
N PRO A 367 -23.29 57.69 -4.45
CA PRO A 367 -23.10 57.63 -3.00
C PRO A 367 -23.28 56.22 -2.45
N ALA A 368 -22.38 55.76 -1.60
CA ALA A 368 -22.39 54.45 -0.95
C ALA A 368 -21.83 54.51 0.47
N ARG A 369 -22.04 53.47 1.25
CA ARG A 369 -21.53 53.33 2.60
C ARG A 369 -20.66 52.09 2.72
N THR A 370 -19.54 52.21 3.45
CA THR A 370 -18.71 51.10 3.94
C THR A 370 -18.69 51.14 5.45
N SER A 371 -18.94 50.04 6.11
CA SER A 371 -18.89 49.90 7.56
C SER A 371 -17.85 48.90 7.99
N MET A 372 -17.03 49.23 8.96
CA MET A 372 -16.14 48.31 9.65
C MET A 372 -16.65 48.12 11.07
N LYS A 373 -16.97 46.91 11.47
CA LYS A 373 -17.54 46.56 12.75
C LYS A 373 -16.72 45.48 13.42
N VAL A 374 -16.45 45.66 14.72
CA VAL A 374 -15.81 44.63 15.54
C VAL A 374 -16.68 44.34 16.76
N TYR A 375 -16.78 43.02 17.06
CA TYR A 375 -17.49 42.53 18.22
C TYR A 375 -16.99 41.13 18.61
N LYS A 376 -17.29 40.77 19.86
CA LYS A 376 -17.00 39.44 20.39
C LYS A 376 -18.23 38.56 20.17
N LYS A 377 -17.99 37.33 19.66
CA LYS A 377 -19.01 36.28 19.51
C LYS A 377 -18.46 34.99 20.07
N GLU A 378 -19.01 34.52 21.21
CA GLU A 378 -18.50 33.35 21.96
C GLU A 378 -17.03 33.54 22.34
N GLU A 379 -16.13 32.65 21.86
CA GLU A 379 -14.67 32.73 22.07
C GLU A 379 -13.92 33.31 20.86
N ALA A 380 -14.62 33.93 19.92
CA ALA A 380 -14.03 34.49 18.72
C ALA A 380 -14.26 36.02 18.65
N ILE A 381 -13.25 36.72 18.17
CA ILE A 381 -13.36 38.10 17.76
C ILE A 381 -13.72 38.14 16.29
N VAL A 382 -14.82 38.85 15.98
CA VAL A 382 -15.36 39.00 14.64
C VAL A 382 -15.12 40.39 14.15
N ILE A 383 -14.53 40.51 12.95
CA ILE A 383 -14.37 41.80 12.27
C ILE A 383 -15.11 41.69 10.93
N GLU A 384 -16.11 42.54 10.76
CA GLU A 384 -16.89 42.66 9.53
C GLU A 384 -16.57 43.96 8.79
N ILE A 385 -16.31 43.81 7.48
CA ILE A 385 -16.19 44.93 6.57
C ILE A 385 -17.28 44.74 5.51
N ARG A 386 -18.28 45.65 5.55
CA ARG A 386 -19.44 45.59 4.64
C ARG A 386 -19.45 46.82 3.75
N ASP A 387 -19.58 46.60 2.48
CA ASP A 387 -19.77 47.62 1.45
C ASP A 387 -21.15 47.55 0.80
N GLU A 388 -21.59 48.65 0.20
CA GLU A 388 -22.79 48.74 -0.64
C GLU A 388 -22.39 48.85 -2.12
N GLY A 389 -21.44 48.00 -2.53
CA GLY A 389 -20.94 47.95 -3.90
C GLY A 389 -21.81 47.10 -4.84
N ILE A 390 -21.23 46.80 -6.00
CA ILE A 390 -21.88 46.02 -7.06
C ILE A 390 -22.19 44.57 -6.66
N GLY A 391 -21.61 44.07 -5.57
CA GLY A 391 -21.70 42.69 -5.14
C GLY A 391 -21.02 41.69 -6.09
N ILE A 392 -21.07 40.41 -5.70
CA ILE A 392 -20.38 39.31 -6.36
C ILE A 392 -21.42 38.24 -6.71
N PRO A 393 -21.47 37.74 -7.95
CA PRO A 393 -22.35 36.63 -8.32
C PRO A 393 -22.03 35.35 -7.51
N PRO A 394 -23.03 34.58 -7.07
CA PRO A 394 -22.84 33.41 -6.22
C PRO A 394 -21.88 32.37 -6.81
N GLU A 395 -21.91 32.18 -8.11
CA GLU A 395 -21.02 31.23 -8.81
C GLU A 395 -19.56 31.66 -8.86
N LYS A 396 -19.27 32.94 -8.54
CA LYS A 396 -17.90 33.50 -8.49
C LYS A 396 -17.35 33.59 -7.08
N LEU A 397 -18.22 33.58 -6.07
CA LEU A 397 -17.85 33.77 -4.66
C LEU A 397 -16.81 32.76 -4.14
N PRO A 398 -16.85 31.45 -4.50
CA PRO A 398 -15.83 30.49 -4.07
C PRO A 398 -14.40 30.81 -4.53
N TYR A 399 -14.25 31.57 -5.61
CA TYR A 399 -12.95 31.82 -6.27
C TYR A 399 -12.32 33.19 -5.96
N ILE A 400 -13.01 34.07 -5.25
CA ILE A 400 -12.54 35.45 -5.04
C ILE A 400 -11.23 35.57 -4.25
N PHE A 401 -10.89 34.52 -3.49
CA PHE A 401 -9.66 34.43 -2.73
C PHE A 401 -8.53 33.71 -3.51
N ASP A 402 -8.79 33.26 -4.73
CA ASP A 402 -7.77 32.64 -5.57
C ASP A 402 -6.84 33.72 -6.13
N ARG A 403 -5.57 33.35 -6.30
CA ARG A 403 -4.51 34.26 -6.77
C ARG A 403 -4.83 34.77 -8.19
N LEU A 404 -4.76 36.08 -8.40
CA LEU A 404 -5.03 36.74 -9.70
C LEU A 404 -6.45 36.53 -10.23
N TYR A 405 -7.37 36.04 -9.38
CA TYR A 405 -8.76 35.88 -9.77
C TYR A 405 -9.48 37.24 -9.80
N ARG A 406 -10.31 37.41 -10.80
CA ARG A 406 -11.12 38.62 -11.00
C ARG A 406 -12.46 38.26 -11.57
N VAL A 407 -13.54 38.81 -11.00
CA VAL A 407 -14.92 38.55 -11.45
C VAL A 407 -15.15 39.08 -12.86
N ASP A 408 -14.55 40.25 -13.20
CA ASP A 408 -14.69 40.87 -14.52
C ASP A 408 -13.34 41.41 -15.02
N LYS A 409 -12.79 40.77 -16.09
CA LYS A 409 -11.48 41.16 -16.67
C LYS A 409 -11.55 42.44 -17.52
N SER A 410 -12.74 42.89 -17.94
CA SER A 410 -12.90 44.01 -18.84
C SER A 410 -12.96 45.37 -18.14
N ARG A 411 -13.63 45.43 -16.96
CA ARG A 411 -13.74 46.65 -16.13
C ARG A 411 -12.51 46.98 -15.30
N SER A 412 -11.59 46.08 -15.23
CA SER A 412 -10.46 46.11 -14.31
C SER A 412 -9.37 47.09 -14.66
N ARG A 413 -9.34 47.64 -15.88
CA ARG A 413 -8.37 48.65 -16.28
C ARG A 413 -8.61 50.00 -15.59
N GLU A 414 -9.88 50.32 -15.33
CA GLU A 414 -10.28 51.55 -14.66
C GLU A 414 -10.18 51.49 -13.13
N THR A 415 -10.31 50.29 -12.55
CA THR A 415 -10.33 50.10 -11.07
C THR A 415 -9.01 49.67 -10.45
N GLY A 416 -7.99 49.35 -11.25
CA GLY A 416 -6.57 49.27 -10.80
C GLY A 416 -6.19 48.12 -9.85
N GLY A 417 -6.92 47.00 -9.78
CA GLY A 417 -6.56 45.88 -8.90
C GLY A 417 -6.00 44.68 -9.65
N PHE A 418 -4.96 44.00 -9.14
CA PHE A 418 -4.29 42.87 -9.75
C PHE A 418 -4.92 41.48 -9.37
N GLY A 419 -5.89 41.48 -8.45
CA GLY A 419 -6.51 40.24 -7.96
C GLY A 419 -5.63 39.46 -6.96
N ILE A 420 -4.66 40.10 -6.36
CA ILE A 420 -3.73 39.52 -5.38
C ILE A 420 -4.16 39.86 -3.95
N GLY A 421 -4.74 41.07 -3.74
CA GLY A 421 -5.03 41.59 -2.39
C GLY A 421 -5.93 40.69 -1.54
N LEU A 422 -6.99 40.07 -2.10
CA LEU A 422 -7.85 39.13 -1.34
C LEU A 422 -7.13 37.81 -1.04
N ALA A 423 -6.29 37.33 -1.93
CA ALA A 423 -5.46 36.14 -1.69
C ALA A 423 -4.46 36.42 -0.54
N ILE A 424 -3.78 37.55 -0.56
CA ILE A 424 -2.91 38.00 0.56
C ILE A 424 -3.71 38.10 1.86
N ALA A 425 -4.88 38.69 1.84
CA ALA A 425 -5.73 38.82 3.03
C ALA A 425 -6.09 37.47 3.63
N LYS A 426 -6.44 36.51 2.81
CA LYS A 426 -6.72 35.11 3.23
C LYS A 426 -5.49 34.44 3.84
N GLU A 427 -4.36 34.43 3.14
CA GLU A 427 -3.11 33.82 3.60
C GLU A 427 -2.63 34.41 4.93
N LEU A 428 -2.63 35.76 5.04
CA LEU A 428 -2.29 36.43 6.28
C LEU A 428 -3.26 36.15 7.42
N THR A 429 -4.57 36.05 7.15
CA THR A 429 -5.56 35.66 8.16
C THR A 429 -5.31 34.25 8.67
N VAL A 430 -5.07 33.28 7.76
CA VAL A 430 -4.73 31.88 8.12
C VAL A 430 -3.42 31.84 8.93
N ALA A 431 -2.41 32.61 8.54
CA ALA A 431 -1.13 32.69 9.26
C ALA A 431 -1.28 33.27 10.69
N HIS A 432 -2.29 34.10 10.92
CA HIS A 432 -2.67 34.56 12.27
C HIS A 432 -3.47 33.52 13.05
N GLY A 433 -3.88 32.40 12.43
CA GLY A 433 -4.71 31.35 13.03
C GLY A 433 -6.21 31.67 12.95
N GLY A 434 -6.59 32.60 12.09
CA GLY A 434 -7.98 33.00 11.83
C GLY A 434 -8.58 32.38 10.58
N GLN A 435 -9.81 32.78 10.30
CA GLN A 435 -10.54 32.44 9.08
C GLN A 435 -11.16 33.68 8.46
N ILE A 436 -11.28 33.73 7.14
CA ILE A 436 -11.93 34.81 6.41
C ILE A 436 -13.02 34.27 5.51
N PHE A 437 -14.18 34.90 5.49
CA PHE A 437 -15.34 34.56 4.69
C PHE A 437 -15.85 35.77 3.92
N ALA A 438 -16.63 35.55 2.89
CA ALA A 438 -17.32 36.57 2.16
C ALA A 438 -18.76 36.19 1.88
N GLU A 439 -19.69 37.07 2.16
CA GLU A 439 -21.10 36.98 1.79
C GLU A 439 -21.42 38.17 0.86
N SER A 440 -22.08 37.90 -0.24
CA SER A 440 -22.35 38.92 -1.24
C SER A 440 -23.64 38.66 -2.01
N GLU A 441 -24.32 39.77 -2.33
CA GLU A 441 -25.49 39.75 -3.21
C GLU A 441 -25.33 40.80 -4.28
N VAL A 442 -25.60 40.44 -5.53
CA VAL A 442 -25.45 41.34 -6.68
C VAL A 442 -26.30 42.61 -6.49
N ASN A 443 -25.70 43.79 -6.66
CA ASN A 443 -26.24 45.13 -6.43
C ASN A 443 -26.67 45.48 -4.98
N LYS A 444 -26.25 44.65 -3.99
CA LYS A 444 -26.45 44.94 -2.56
C LYS A 444 -25.16 45.07 -1.78
N GLY A 445 -24.03 44.69 -2.40
CA GLY A 445 -22.72 44.79 -1.82
C GLY A 445 -22.15 43.47 -1.29
N THR A 446 -21.01 43.59 -0.59
CA THR A 446 -20.26 42.46 -0.05
C THR A 446 -19.97 42.66 1.44
N CYS A 447 -19.99 41.62 2.21
CA CYS A 447 -19.53 41.55 3.59
C CYS A 447 -18.39 40.57 3.73
N PHE A 448 -17.20 41.08 4.07
CA PHE A 448 -16.05 40.21 4.45
C PHE A 448 -16.04 40.09 5.97
N THR A 449 -15.93 38.85 6.45
CA THR A 449 -15.91 38.51 7.87
C THR A 449 -14.60 37.81 8.21
N ILE A 450 -13.83 38.38 9.15
CA ILE A 450 -12.62 37.79 9.71
C ILE A 450 -12.96 37.25 11.10
N LEU A 451 -12.63 35.98 11.34
CA LEU A 451 -12.74 35.33 12.65
C LEU A 451 -11.35 35.09 13.23
N LEU A 452 -11.09 35.59 14.41
CA LEU A 452 -9.87 35.35 15.18
C LEU A 452 -10.22 34.72 16.52
N LYS A 453 -9.41 33.81 17.00
CA LYS A 453 -9.56 33.30 18.36
C LYS A 453 -9.12 34.36 19.35
N GLU A 454 -9.95 34.59 20.38
CA GLU A 454 -9.52 35.35 21.55
C GLU A 454 -8.43 34.56 22.28
N GLN A 455 -7.39 35.27 22.76
CA GLN A 455 -6.39 34.68 23.67
C GLN A 455 -6.62 35.12 25.09
#